data_9f3e5902e6578c62562dfa43bf837a49
#
_entry.id   9f3e5902e6578c62562dfa43bf837a49
#
_cell.length_a   1.000
_cell.length_b   1.000
_cell.length_c   1.000
_cell.angle_alpha   90.00
_cell.angle_beta   90.00
_cell.angle_gamma   90.00
#
_symmetry.space_group_name_H-M   'P 1'
#
loop_
_entity.id
_entity.type
_entity.pdbx_description
1 polymer ?
#
loop_
_entity_poly.entity_id
_entity_poly.type
_entity_poly.pdbx_seq_one_letter_code
_entity_poly.pdbx_strand_id
1 'polypeptide(L)'
;MCRICCFFAAHGMEEKMAESKRDYYEVLGVDKNADEATIKKAYRQLAKKYHPDMNPGDKEAEKKFKEASEAYAILSDAEKRRQYDQFGHAAFEQGGGAGGFGGFDFNGGDMGDIFGDIFGDLFGGGGRSRRAANNGPMKGANLRASVTITFEEAVFGCEKQLELNLKDECTTCHGTGAKPGTTPETCPKCGGKGQVVYTQQSLFGMVRNVQTCPDCGGTGKIVKEKCPNCRGEGYTSSRKKIAVTIPAGIDDGQSIRIREKGEPGVNGGPRGDLLVEVNVQRHPIFQRQDMNIFSTAPISFAQAALGGDVRIKTVDGDVLYTVKPGTQTDTKVRLRGKGVPSLRNKAIRGDHYVTLVVQVPAKLNEEAKEALRRFDLETGNSLNQSTESSAPAKEKEKTKKKGIFKEGFEKLKETFEDRDE
;
A
#
# COMPACT_ATOMS: atom_id res chain seq x y z
N MET A 1 -8.57 -61.32 -64.39
CA MET A 1 -7.67 -61.84 -63.33
C MET A 1 -7.03 -60.63 -62.66
N CYS A 2 -7.15 -60.63 -61.46
CA CYS A 2 -6.49 -60.01 -60.31
C CYS A 2 -7.20 -58.83 -59.64
N ARG A 3 -7.84 -59.19 -58.57
CA ARG A 3 -8.30 -58.37 -57.48
C ARG A 3 -7.06 -57.81 -56.73
N ILE A 4 -6.93 -56.52 -56.50
CA ILE A 4 -6.18 -56.00 -55.37
C ILE A 4 -6.95 -54.83 -54.81
N CYS A 5 -7.26 -54.94 -53.55
CA CYS A 5 -7.98 -54.06 -52.64
C CYS A 5 -7.37 -52.64 -52.57
N CYS A 6 -8.21 -51.63 -52.72
CA CYS A 6 -7.92 -50.32 -52.15
C CYS A 6 -8.48 -50.24 -50.75
N PHE A 7 -7.59 -50.37 -49.77
CA PHE A 7 -7.80 -49.98 -48.40
C PHE A 7 -7.29 -48.52 -48.31
N PHE A 8 -8.17 -47.56 -48.32
CA PHE A 8 -7.81 -46.20 -47.95
C PHE A 8 -8.54 -45.85 -46.68
N ALA A 9 -7.72 -45.63 -45.69
CA ALA A 9 -8.07 -45.25 -44.35
C ALA A 9 -8.93 -43.97 -44.35
N ALA A 10 -10.04 -44.06 -43.66
CA ALA A 10 -10.81 -42.89 -43.21
C ALA A 10 -9.99 -42.17 -42.16
N HIS A 11 -9.37 -41.08 -42.48
CA HIS A 11 -8.91 -40.11 -41.52
C HIS A 11 -10.11 -39.32 -41.04
N GLY A 12 -10.41 -39.47 -39.75
CA GLY A 12 -11.45 -38.74 -39.08
C GLY A 12 -11.22 -37.25 -39.20
N MET A 13 -12.10 -36.58 -39.90
CA MET A 13 -12.39 -35.17 -39.72
C MET A 13 -13.17 -35.12 -38.40
N GLU A 14 -12.48 -34.81 -37.29
CA GLU A 14 -13.13 -34.23 -36.14
C GLU A 14 -13.70 -32.88 -36.55
N GLU A 15 -14.99 -32.87 -36.88
CA GLU A 15 -15.79 -31.66 -36.87
C GLU A 15 -15.68 -31.05 -35.50
N LYS A 16 -14.94 -29.94 -35.37
CA LYS A 16 -15.09 -29.00 -34.25
C LYS A 16 -16.55 -28.54 -34.32
N MET A 17 -17.44 -29.22 -33.62
CA MET A 17 -18.74 -28.69 -33.29
C MET A 17 -18.49 -27.37 -32.55
N ALA A 18 -18.87 -26.25 -33.14
CA ALA A 18 -18.91 -24.95 -32.51
C ALA A 18 -19.80 -25.11 -31.26
N GLU A 19 -19.18 -25.03 -30.06
CA GLU A 19 -19.88 -25.04 -28.78
C GLU A 19 -20.90 -23.90 -28.84
N SER A 20 -22.19 -24.21 -29.00
CA SER A 20 -23.27 -23.24 -28.98
C SER A 20 -23.27 -22.56 -27.61
N LYS A 21 -23.05 -21.24 -27.59
CA LYS A 21 -23.09 -20.47 -26.35
C LYS A 21 -24.43 -20.69 -25.66
N ARG A 22 -24.39 -20.92 -24.34
CA ARG A 22 -25.60 -21.09 -23.52
C ARG A 22 -26.37 -19.75 -23.41
N ASP A 23 -27.69 -19.84 -23.28
CA ASP A 23 -28.54 -18.66 -23.07
C ASP A 23 -28.09 -17.90 -21.81
N TYR A 24 -27.95 -16.58 -21.90
CA TYR A 24 -27.50 -15.73 -20.80
C TYR A 24 -28.43 -15.77 -19.57
N TYR A 25 -29.72 -15.99 -19.77
CA TYR A 25 -30.66 -16.20 -18.66
C TYR A 25 -30.40 -17.54 -17.96
N GLU A 26 -30.09 -18.59 -18.70
CA GLU A 26 -29.69 -19.89 -18.14
C GLU A 26 -28.34 -19.83 -17.42
N VAL A 27 -27.37 -19.08 -17.97
CA VAL A 27 -26.07 -18.89 -17.35
C VAL A 27 -26.18 -18.23 -15.97
N LEU A 28 -27.06 -17.21 -15.84
CA LEU A 28 -27.33 -16.55 -14.57
C LEU A 28 -28.33 -17.31 -13.71
N GLY A 29 -29.06 -18.31 -14.25
CA GLY A 29 -30.10 -19.07 -13.53
C GLY A 29 -31.33 -18.22 -13.18
N VAL A 30 -31.73 -17.32 -14.06
CA VAL A 30 -32.87 -16.40 -13.87
C VAL A 30 -33.88 -16.57 -15.00
N ASP A 31 -35.15 -16.21 -14.73
CA ASP A 31 -36.20 -16.21 -15.74
C ASP A 31 -36.01 -15.05 -16.75
N LYS A 32 -36.50 -15.25 -18.00
CA LYS A 32 -36.46 -14.21 -19.05
C LYS A 32 -37.18 -12.92 -18.68
N ASN A 33 -38.14 -12.98 -17.75
CA ASN A 33 -38.86 -11.82 -17.25
C ASN A 33 -38.30 -11.24 -15.96
N ALA A 34 -37.12 -11.75 -15.50
CA ALA A 34 -36.49 -11.26 -14.26
C ALA A 34 -36.21 -9.75 -14.31
N ASP A 35 -36.45 -9.08 -13.20
CA ASP A 35 -36.12 -7.68 -13.04
C ASP A 35 -34.59 -7.48 -12.88
N GLU A 36 -34.13 -6.27 -13.09
CA GLU A 36 -32.70 -5.92 -13.01
C GLU A 36 -32.10 -6.25 -11.62
N ALA A 37 -32.88 -6.08 -10.55
CA ALA A 37 -32.43 -6.38 -9.20
C ALA A 37 -32.17 -7.87 -9.00
N THR A 38 -33.01 -8.73 -9.58
CA THR A 38 -32.87 -10.20 -9.58
C THR A 38 -31.65 -10.65 -10.38
N ILE A 39 -31.47 -10.10 -11.58
CA ILE A 39 -30.30 -10.34 -12.44
C ILE A 39 -29.00 -9.96 -11.71
N LYS A 40 -28.97 -8.79 -11.09
CA LYS A 40 -27.82 -8.32 -10.30
C LYS A 40 -27.53 -9.18 -9.08
N LYS A 41 -28.57 -9.68 -8.40
CA LYS A 41 -28.44 -10.58 -7.26
C LYS A 41 -27.87 -11.93 -7.67
N ALA A 42 -28.37 -12.51 -8.75
CA ALA A 42 -27.91 -13.78 -9.30
C ALA A 42 -26.43 -13.70 -9.73
N TYR A 43 -26.06 -12.66 -10.46
CA TYR A 43 -24.69 -12.41 -10.84
C TYR A 43 -23.74 -12.33 -9.63
N ARG A 44 -24.12 -11.55 -8.59
CA ARG A 44 -23.28 -11.43 -7.38
C ARG A 44 -23.06 -12.77 -6.66
N GLN A 45 -24.07 -13.65 -6.67
CA GLN A 45 -23.93 -14.99 -6.09
C GLN A 45 -22.94 -15.86 -6.89
N LEU A 46 -23.08 -15.85 -8.22
CA LEU A 46 -22.19 -16.61 -9.11
C LEU A 46 -20.76 -16.05 -9.09
N ALA A 47 -20.62 -14.72 -9.13
CA ALA A 47 -19.32 -14.06 -9.05
C ALA A 47 -18.59 -14.37 -7.74
N LYS A 48 -19.28 -14.40 -6.61
CA LYS A 48 -18.69 -14.80 -5.33
C LYS A 48 -18.30 -16.29 -5.31
N LYS A 49 -19.14 -17.14 -5.90
CA LYS A 49 -18.92 -18.60 -5.92
C LYS A 49 -17.74 -19.01 -6.79
N TYR A 50 -17.58 -18.36 -7.95
CA TYR A 50 -16.56 -18.69 -8.95
C TYR A 50 -15.44 -17.67 -9.04
N HIS A 51 -15.26 -16.82 -7.99
CA HIS A 51 -14.19 -15.82 -7.96
C HIS A 51 -12.81 -16.51 -8.04
N PRO A 52 -11.87 -15.99 -8.85
CA PRO A 52 -10.54 -16.58 -8.99
C PRO A 52 -9.77 -16.63 -7.67
N ASP A 53 -9.94 -15.66 -6.77
CA ASP A 53 -9.30 -15.67 -5.44
C ASP A 53 -9.82 -16.78 -4.53
N MET A 54 -11.08 -17.21 -4.74
CA MET A 54 -11.68 -18.29 -3.95
C MET A 54 -11.44 -19.68 -4.57
N ASN A 55 -11.11 -19.74 -5.87
CA ASN A 55 -10.89 -20.96 -6.64
C ASN A 55 -9.60 -20.85 -7.46
N PRO A 56 -8.43 -20.70 -6.83
CA PRO A 56 -7.18 -20.51 -7.55
C PRO A 56 -6.82 -21.75 -8.37
N GLY A 57 -6.64 -21.58 -9.69
CA GLY A 57 -6.24 -22.66 -10.61
C GLY A 57 -7.37 -23.54 -11.14
N ASP A 58 -8.63 -23.32 -10.78
CA ASP A 58 -9.79 -24.03 -11.33
C ASP A 58 -10.27 -23.41 -12.64
N LYS A 59 -9.91 -24.04 -13.76
CA LYS A 59 -10.30 -23.59 -15.11
C LYS A 59 -11.81 -23.65 -15.37
N GLU A 60 -12.54 -24.53 -14.71
CA GLU A 60 -13.99 -24.59 -14.84
C GLU A 60 -14.68 -23.45 -14.10
N ALA A 61 -14.18 -23.11 -12.91
CA ALA A 61 -14.65 -21.95 -12.16
C ALA A 61 -14.39 -20.65 -12.95
N GLU A 62 -13.21 -20.54 -13.55
CA GLU A 62 -12.84 -19.40 -14.42
C GLU A 62 -13.76 -19.28 -15.64
N LYS A 63 -14.06 -20.40 -16.34
CA LYS A 63 -14.99 -20.42 -17.48
C LYS A 63 -16.39 -19.97 -17.07
N LYS A 64 -16.92 -20.50 -15.94
CA LYS A 64 -18.23 -20.10 -15.41
C LYS A 64 -18.29 -18.65 -14.95
N PHE A 65 -17.20 -18.12 -14.41
CA PHE A 65 -17.10 -16.72 -14.03
C PHE A 65 -17.12 -15.80 -15.26
N LYS A 66 -16.39 -16.15 -16.33
CA LYS A 66 -16.38 -15.41 -17.60
C LYS A 66 -17.78 -15.42 -18.25
N GLU A 67 -18.43 -16.56 -18.34
CA GLU A 67 -19.78 -16.68 -18.88
C GLU A 67 -20.81 -15.87 -18.08
N ALA A 68 -20.75 -15.91 -16.74
CA ALA A 68 -21.63 -15.13 -15.88
C ALA A 68 -21.42 -13.63 -16.01
N SER A 69 -20.15 -13.20 -16.21
CA SER A 69 -19.80 -11.78 -16.39
C SER A 69 -20.27 -11.27 -17.75
N GLU A 70 -20.12 -12.06 -18.81
CA GLU A 70 -20.63 -11.74 -20.16
C GLU A 70 -22.16 -11.64 -20.15
N ALA A 71 -22.85 -12.60 -19.55
CA ALA A 71 -24.30 -12.61 -19.41
C ALA A 71 -24.80 -11.36 -18.66
N TYR A 72 -24.17 -10.99 -17.57
CA TYR A 72 -24.53 -9.82 -16.81
C TYR A 72 -24.28 -8.51 -17.57
N ALA A 73 -23.19 -8.40 -18.31
CA ALA A 73 -22.87 -7.21 -19.12
C ALA A 73 -23.92 -6.92 -20.21
N ILE A 74 -24.60 -7.95 -20.69
CA ILE A 74 -25.69 -7.80 -21.69
C ILE A 74 -27.04 -7.59 -21.00
N LEU A 75 -27.38 -8.39 -19.99
CA LEU A 75 -28.71 -8.36 -19.37
C LEU A 75 -28.92 -7.22 -18.38
N SER A 76 -27.86 -6.56 -17.91
CA SER A 76 -27.96 -5.40 -16.99
C SER A 76 -28.31 -4.10 -17.72
N ASP A 77 -28.15 -4.01 -19.02
CA ASP A 77 -28.47 -2.84 -19.82
C ASP A 77 -29.78 -3.08 -20.57
N ALA A 78 -30.76 -2.22 -20.38
CA ALA A 78 -32.09 -2.37 -20.96
C ALA A 78 -32.09 -2.37 -22.53
N GLU A 79 -31.17 -1.66 -23.17
CA GLU A 79 -31.06 -1.64 -24.63
C GLU A 79 -30.41 -2.91 -25.18
N LYS A 80 -29.31 -3.36 -24.53
CA LYS A 80 -28.61 -4.59 -24.91
C LYS A 80 -29.48 -5.81 -24.64
N ARG A 81 -30.23 -5.82 -23.52
CA ARG A 81 -31.17 -6.88 -23.19
C ARG A 81 -32.25 -7.01 -24.26
N ARG A 82 -32.85 -5.88 -24.73
CA ARG A 82 -33.81 -5.89 -25.84
C ARG A 82 -33.22 -6.43 -27.14
N GLN A 83 -31.98 -6.06 -27.44
CA GLN A 83 -31.29 -6.57 -28.63
C GLN A 83 -31.02 -8.08 -28.50
N TYR A 84 -30.63 -8.53 -27.32
CA TYR A 84 -30.42 -9.94 -27.02
C TYR A 84 -31.75 -10.73 -27.12
N ASP A 85 -32.83 -10.20 -26.58
CA ASP A 85 -34.17 -10.83 -26.60
C ASP A 85 -34.71 -10.95 -28.06
N GLN A 86 -34.33 -10.05 -28.97
CA GLN A 86 -34.76 -10.06 -30.36
C GLN A 86 -33.88 -10.92 -31.27
N PHE A 87 -32.59 -10.87 -31.09
CA PHE A 87 -31.62 -11.44 -32.07
C PHE A 87 -30.71 -12.51 -31.46
N GLY A 88 -30.83 -12.80 -30.14
CA GLY A 88 -29.98 -13.77 -29.46
C GLY A 88 -28.50 -13.37 -29.45
N HIS A 89 -27.64 -14.36 -29.41
CA HIS A 89 -26.16 -14.16 -29.47
C HIS A 89 -25.69 -13.53 -30.77
N ALA A 90 -26.43 -13.76 -31.87
CA ALA A 90 -26.07 -13.22 -33.21
C ALA A 90 -26.04 -11.68 -33.24
N ALA A 91 -26.77 -11.00 -32.37
CA ALA A 91 -26.73 -9.54 -32.25
C ALA A 91 -25.33 -9.00 -31.87
N PHE A 92 -24.53 -9.83 -31.18
CA PHE A 92 -23.22 -9.45 -30.64
C PHE A 92 -22.04 -10.14 -31.33
N GLU A 93 -22.30 -11.15 -32.19
CA GLU A 93 -21.26 -11.86 -32.94
C GLU A 93 -20.94 -11.26 -34.31
N GLN A 94 -21.90 -10.53 -34.95
CA GLN A 94 -21.75 -10.03 -36.33
C GLN A 94 -21.70 -8.50 -36.43
N GLY A 95 -21.48 -7.75 -35.39
CA GLY A 95 -21.50 -6.29 -35.36
C GLY A 95 -20.18 -5.60 -35.68
N GLY A 96 -19.74 -5.61 -36.94
CA GLY A 96 -18.86 -4.60 -37.48
C GLY A 96 -19.61 -3.29 -37.75
N GLY A 97 -19.97 -2.51 -36.75
CA GLY A 97 -20.60 -1.21 -36.93
C GLY A 97 -20.93 -0.52 -35.60
N ALA A 98 -20.16 0.55 -35.28
CA ALA A 98 -20.45 1.57 -34.29
C ALA A 98 -20.69 1.10 -32.82
N GLY A 99 -19.75 0.39 -32.24
CA GLY A 99 -19.81 0.02 -30.81
C GLY A 99 -19.05 -1.27 -30.51
N GLY A 100 -17.83 -1.39 -31.06
CA GLY A 100 -17.04 -2.62 -31.11
C GLY A 100 -16.87 -3.35 -29.79
N PHE A 101 -17.56 -4.47 -29.64
CA PHE A 101 -17.28 -5.52 -28.66
C PHE A 101 -16.79 -6.83 -29.35
N GLY A 102 -16.48 -6.76 -30.63
CA GLY A 102 -15.94 -7.87 -31.40
C GLY A 102 -14.42 -7.83 -31.38
N GLY A 103 -13.77 -8.65 -30.52
CA GLY A 103 -12.34 -8.85 -30.60
C GLY A 103 -11.60 -8.88 -29.27
N PHE A 104 -12.17 -9.44 -28.22
CA PHE A 104 -11.37 -9.82 -27.06
C PHE A 104 -10.87 -11.26 -27.24
N ASP A 105 -9.72 -11.35 -27.91
CA ASP A 105 -8.92 -12.57 -27.89
C ASP A 105 -8.34 -12.76 -26.49
N PHE A 106 -8.98 -13.59 -25.68
CA PHE A 106 -8.63 -13.91 -24.29
C PHE A 106 -7.46 -14.91 -24.20
N ASN A 107 -6.56 -14.91 -25.18
CA ASN A 107 -5.44 -15.83 -25.19
C ASN A 107 -4.15 -15.15 -24.69
N GLY A 108 -3.94 -15.17 -23.40
CA GLY A 108 -2.62 -15.06 -22.77
C GLY A 108 -2.12 -13.67 -22.45
N GLY A 109 -2.24 -13.26 -21.20
CA GLY A 109 -1.48 -12.17 -20.61
C GLY A 109 -2.22 -11.44 -19.49
N ASP A 110 -1.67 -11.51 -18.31
CA ASP A 110 -1.87 -10.68 -17.11
C ASP A 110 -3.28 -10.09 -16.88
N MET A 111 -4.10 -10.84 -16.15
CA MET A 111 -5.53 -10.59 -15.93
C MET A 111 -5.85 -9.48 -14.92
N GLY A 112 -4.84 -8.88 -14.28
CA GLY A 112 -5.03 -7.90 -13.19
C GLY A 112 -5.36 -6.48 -13.67
N ASP A 113 -4.67 -6.00 -14.70
CA ASP A 113 -4.76 -4.58 -15.11
C ASP A 113 -5.92 -4.29 -16.07
N ILE A 114 -6.32 -5.26 -16.91
CA ILE A 114 -7.39 -5.06 -17.90
C ILE A 114 -8.78 -5.10 -17.25
N PHE A 115 -8.93 -5.86 -16.16
CA PHE A 115 -10.19 -5.94 -15.42
C PHE A 115 -10.49 -4.67 -14.61
N GLY A 116 -9.45 -4.00 -14.09
CA GLY A 116 -9.57 -2.72 -13.39
C GLY A 116 -10.05 -1.58 -14.27
N ASP A 117 -9.53 -1.47 -15.48
CA ASP A 117 -9.86 -0.38 -16.39
C ASP A 117 -11.24 -0.54 -17.07
N ILE A 118 -11.64 -1.75 -17.42
CA ILE A 118 -12.95 -2.00 -18.07
C ILE A 118 -14.08 -2.03 -17.04
N PHE A 119 -13.85 -2.60 -15.85
CA PHE A 119 -14.86 -2.69 -14.80
C PHE A 119 -15.01 -1.38 -14.03
N GLY A 120 -13.93 -0.62 -13.85
CA GLY A 120 -13.95 0.72 -13.24
C GLY A 120 -14.75 1.72 -14.10
N ASP A 121 -14.70 1.61 -15.41
CA ASP A 121 -15.36 2.51 -16.35
C ASP A 121 -16.83 2.11 -16.62
N LEU A 122 -17.17 0.82 -16.43
CA LEU A 122 -18.52 0.29 -16.65
C LEU A 122 -19.39 0.29 -15.38
N PHE A 123 -18.76 0.15 -14.17
CA PHE A 123 -19.48 0.06 -12.88
C PHE A 123 -19.38 1.29 -11.99
N GLY A 124 -18.35 2.13 -12.22
CA GLY A 124 -18.25 3.43 -11.55
C GLY A 124 -19.15 4.46 -12.23
N GLY A 125 -20.46 4.36 -12.07
CA GLY A 125 -21.50 5.20 -12.64
C GLY A 125 -21.11 6.65 -12.97
N GLY A 126 -20.51 6.87 -14.12
CA GLY A 126 -20.12 8.17 -14.58
C GLY A 126 -19.78 8.09 -16.05
N GLY A 127 -20.75 8.46 -16.90
CA GLY A 127 -20.57 8.55 -18.32
C GLY A 127 -19.22 9.18 -18.68
N ARG A 128 -18.50 8.56 -19.60
CA ARG A 128 -17.47 9.25 -20.40
C ARG A 128 -18.11 10.46 -21.06
N SER A 129 -18.43 11.49 -20.28
CA SER A 129 -18.48 12.82 -20.83
C SER A 129 -17.08 13.03 -21.43
N ARG A 130 -17.02 13.05 -22.79
CA ARG A 130 -15.92 13.67 -23.51
C ARG A 130 -15.39 14.76 -22.60
N ARG A 131 -14.12 14.71 -22.25
CA ARG A 131 -13.44 15.82 -21.56
C ARG A 131 -13.62 17.05 -22.44
N ALA A 132 -14.82 17.62 -22.41
CA ALA A 132 -15.02 18.99 -22.78
C ALA A 132 -14.02 19.74 -21.93
N ALA A 133 -13.23 20.60 -22.54
CA ALA A 133 -12.29 21.44 -21.84
C ALA A 133 -13.06 22.07 -20.68
N ASN A 134 -12.86 21.54 -19.46
CA ASN A 134 -13.58 21.96 -18.28
C ASN A 134 -12.97 23.31 -17.87
N ASN A 135 -13.46 24.39 -18.49
CA ASN A 135 -13.23 25.75 -18.00
C ASN A 135 -14.02 26.04 -16.71
N GLY A 136 -14.65 25.02 -16.12
CA GLY A 136 -15.33 25.12 -14.85
C GLY A 136 -14.37 25.26 -13.67
N PRO A 137 -14.91 25.57 -12.47
CA PRO A 137 -14.14 25.63 -11.24
C PRO A 137 -13.46 24.30 -10.97
N MET A 138 -12.13 24.27 -10.88
CA MET A 138 -11.36 23.06 -10.59
C MET A 138 -10.67 23.21 -9.24
N LYS A 139 -10.72 22.13 -8.43
CA LYS A 139 -10.01 22.07 -7.15
C LYS A 139 -8.50 22.18 -7.37
N GLY A 140 -7.85 22.98 -6.52
CA GLY A 140 -6.40 23.10 -6.51
C GLY A 140 -5.68 21.80 -6.18
N ALA A 141 -4.41 21.70 -6.55
CA ALA A 141 -3.58 20.56 -6.25
C ALA A 141 -3.34 20.42 -4.74
N ASN A 142 -3.22 19.19 -4.27
CA ASN A 142 -2.84 18.92 -2.90
C ASN A 142 -1.33 19.16 -2.73
N LEU A 143 -0.95 19.78 -1.63
CA LEU A 143 0.44 19.96 -1.23
C LEU A 143 0.85 18.81 -0.30
N ARG A 144 2.12 18.42 -0.36
CA ARG A 144 2.73 17.48 0.56
C ARG A 144 3.82 18.17 1.35
N ALA A 145 3.86 17.92 2.64
CA ALA A 145 4.92 18.36 3.54
C ALA A 145 5.23 17.22 4.50
N SER A 146 6.44 17.21 5.07
CA SER A 146 6.83 16.28 6.11
C SER A 146 7.14 17.01 7.40
N VAL A 147 6.86 16.35 8.53
CA VAL A 147 7.21 16.82 9.86
C VAL A 147 7.87 15.71 10.63
N THR A 148 8.98 16.03 11.31
CA THR A 148 9.67 15.08 12.15
C THR A 148 9.33 15.37 13.62
N ILE A 149 8.93 14.32 14.36
CA ILE A 149 8.56 14.38 15.77
C ILE A 149 9.35 13.35 16.57
N THR A 150 9.45 13.56 17.89
CA THR A 150 10.04 12.60 18.80
C THR A 150 9.08 11.44 19.07
N PHE A 151 9.59 10.38 19.66
CA PHE A 151 8.80 9.22 20.05
C PHE A 151 7.71 9.58 21.06
N GLU A 152 8.06 10.40 22.07
CA GLU A 152 7.13 10.87 23.10
C GLU A 152 6.03 11.76 22.47
N GLU A 153 6.39 12.63 21.56
CA GLU A 153 5.43 13.47 20.83
C GLU A 153 4.45 12.63 20.01
N ALA A 154 4.92 11.50 19.47
CA ALA A 154 4.03 10.56 18.76
C ALA A 154 3.08 9.83 19.71
N VAL A 155 3.53 9.49 20.92
CA VAL A 155 2.69 8.82 21.93
C VAL A 155 1.64 9.75 22.51
N PHE A 156 2.02 10.96 22.90
CA PHE A 156 1.12 11.90 23.60
C PHE A 156 0.38 12.86 22.68
N GLY A 157 0.86 13.02 21.43
CA GLY A 157 0.41 14.03 20.53
C GLY A 157 1.08 15.38 20.80
N CYS A 158 1.14 16.22 19.78
CA CYS A 158 1.75 17.55 19.89
C CYS A 158 1.17 18.51 18.84
N GLU A 159 1.50 19.78 18.99
CA GLU A 159 1.26 20.80 17.96
C GLU A 159 2.59 21.28 17.39
N LYS A 160 2.71 21.22 16.08
CA LYS A 160 3.89 21.69 15.35
C LYS A 160 3.52 22.82 14.40
N GLN A 161 4.40 23.79 14.23
CA GLN A 161 4.26 24.82 13.22
C GLN A 161 5.10 24.47 12.00
N LEU A 162 4.45 24.39 10.85
CA LEU A 162 5.12 24.21 9.57
C LEU A 162 5.17 25.53 8.81
N GLU A 163 6.34 25.91 8.33
CA GLU A 163 6.51 27.04 7.44
C GLU A 163 6.49 26.54 6.00
N LEU A 164 5.49 26.98 5.25
CA LEU A 164 5.29 26.57 3.87
C LEU A 164 5.12 27.81 2.98
N ASN A 165 5.66 27.72 1.77
CA ASN A 165 5.38 28.71 0.73
C ASN A 165 4.06 28.34 0.06
N LEU A 166 3.03 29.12 0.34
CA LEU A 166 1.70 28.92 -0.23
C LEU A 166 1.42 29.98 -1.28
N LYS A 167 0.76 29.57 -2.36
CA LYS A 167 0.20 30.51 -3.32
C LYS A 167 -1.17 30.98 -2.82
N ASP A 168 -1.32 32.29 -2.78
CA ASP A 168 -2.59 32.93 -2.49
C ASP A 168 -3.06 33.75 -3.67
N GLU A 169 -4.35 34.00 -3.75
CA GLU A 169 -4.86 34.94 -4.76
C GLU A 169 -4.23 36.28 -4.62
N CYS A 170 -3.82 36.83 -5.73
CA CYS A 170 -3.24 38.18 -5.75
C CYS A 170 -4.28 39.21 -5.29
N THR A 171 -3.97 39.94 -4.23
CA THR A 171 -4.86 40.96 -3.64
C THR A 171 -5.20 42.10 -4.60
N THR A 172 -4.39 42.31 -5.63
CA THR A 172 -4.56 43.38 -6.60
C THR A 172 -5.48 43.01 -7.77
N CYS A 173 -5.41 41.75 -8.24
CA CYS A 173 -6.19 41.33 -9.39
C CYS A 173 -7.20 40.22 -9.10
N HIS A 174 -7.28 39.73 -7.87
CA HIS A 174 -8.22 38.70 -7.43
C HIS A 174 -8.25 37.50 -8.36
N GLY A 175 -7.07 36.93 -8.62
CA GLY A 175 -6.91 35.71 -9.44
C GLY A 175 -6.97 35.91 -10.94
N THR A 176 -7.33 37.09 -11.46
CA THR A 176 -7.49 37.33 -12.92
C THR A 176 -6.17 37.43 -13.67
N GLY A 177 -5.09 37.80 -13.01
CA GLY A 177 -3.79 38.11 -13.62
C GLY A 177 -3.76 39.42 -14.42
N ALA A 178 -4.90 40.09 -14.59
CA ALA A 178 -5.01 41.34 -15.34
C ALA A 178 -4.79 42.53 -14.43
N LYS A 179 -4.30 43.63 -15.01
CA LYS A 179 -4.16 44.93 -14.30
C LYS A 179 -5.54 45.42 -13.82
N PRO A 180 -5.64 46.00 -12.62
CA PRO A 180 -6.89 46.57 -12.15
C PRO A 180 -7.52 47.52 -13.19
N GLY A 181 -8.82 47.33 -13.44
CA GLY A 181 -9.57 48.06 -14.45
C GLY A 181 -9.55 47.43 -15.85
N THR A 182 -8.79 46.36 -16.06
CA THR A 182 -8.82 45.55 -17.32
C THR A 182 -9.32 44.17 -17.04
N THR A 183 -9.97 43.55 -18.05
CA THR A 183 -10.48 42.19 -17.95
C THR A 183 -9.74 41.25 -18.93
N PRO A 184 -9.50 40.01 -18.56
CA PRO A 184 -8.95 38.99 -19.48
C PRO A 184 -9.89 38.79 -20.69
N GLU A 185 -9.35 38.84 -21.89
CA GLU A 185 -10.11 38.59 -23.13
C GLU A 185 -10.13 37.09 -23.45
N THR A 186 -11.19 36.65 -24.09
CA THR A 186 -11.26 35.26 -24.61
C THR A 186 -10.17 35.01 -25.66
N CYS A 187 -9.41 33.94 -25.53
CA CYS A 187 -8.38 33.61 -26.51
C CYS A 187 -8.96 33.34 -27.89
N PRO A 188 -8.60 34.10 -28.91
CA PRO A 188 -9.17 33.95 -30.25
C PRO A 188 -8.83 32.62 -30.92
N LYS A 189 -7.65 32.05 -30.60
CA LYS A 189 -7.16 30.81 -31.20
C LYS A 189 -7.95 29.56 -30.76
N CYS A 190 -8.31 29.49 -29.51
CA CYS A 190 -9.06 28.35 -28.96
C CYS A 190 -10.53 28.67 -28.66
N GLY A 191 -10.97 29.90 -28.86
CA GLY A 191 -12.35 30.33 -28.57
C GLY A 191 -12.73 30.13 -27.10
N GLY A 192 -11.79 30.31 -26.16
CA GLY A 192 -12.01 30.10 -24.74
C GLY A 192 -11.87 28.64 -24.24
N LYS A 193 -11.64 27.69 -25.14
CA LYS A 193 -11.58 26.25 -24.79
C LYS A 193 -10.26 25.82 -24.11
N GLY A 194 -9.21 26.63 -24.19
CA GLY A 194 -7.89 26.29 -23.65
C GLY A 194 -7.12 25.24 -24.44
N GLN A 195 -7.77 24.56 -25.40
CA GLN A 195 -7.19 23.50 -26.21
C GLN A 195 -7.48 23.74 -27.70
N VAL A 196 -6.57 23.30 -28.54
CA VAL A 196 -6.73 23.31 -30.01
C VAL A 196 -6.66 21.89 -30.54
N VAL A 197 -7.51 21.58 -31.50
CA VAL A 197 -7.58 20.26 -32.10
C VAL A 197 -6.91 20.32 -33.47
N TYR A 198 -5.82 19.58 -33.62
CA TYR A 198 -5.16 19.39 -34.91
C TYR A 198 -5.65 18.07 -35.51
N THR A 199 -6.16 18.12 -36.71
CA THR A 199 -6.53 16.92 -37.44
C THR A 199 -5.43 16.62 -38.47
N GLN A 200 -4.75 15.51 -38.29
CA GLN A 200 -3.74 15.01 -39.24
C GLN A 200 -4.29 13.81 -39.99
N GLN A 201 -4.10 13.83 -41.28
CA GLN A 201 -4.42 12.70 -42.15
C GLN A 201 -3.24 11.74 -42.14
N SER A 202 -3.44 10.52 -41.67
CA SER A 202 -2.45 9.45 -41.71
C SER A 202 -2.89 8.36 -42.66
N LEU A 203 -1.97 7.46 -43.04
CA LEU A 203 -2.26 6.31 -43.92
C LEU A 203 -3.39 5.39 -43.39
N PHE A 204 -3.71 5.50 -42.10
CA PHE A 204 -4.75 4.70 -41.42
C PHE A 204 -6.01 5.49 -41.05
N GLY A 205 -6.17 6.71 -41.56
CA GLY A 205 -7.33 7.54 -41.30
C GLY A 205 -7.01 8.90 -40.69
N MET A 206 -8.05 9.66 -40.31
CA MET A 206 -7.93 10.97 -39.68
C MET A 206 -7.67 10.84 -38.17
N VAL A 207 -6.49 11.24 -37.70
CA VAL A 207 -6.13 11.30 -36.27
C VAL A 207 -6.40 12.71 -35.75
N ARG A 208 -7.24 12.84 -34.73
CA ARG A 208 -7.48 14.09 -34.01
C ARG A 208 -6.57 14.16 -32.80
N ASN A 209 -5.62 15.09 -32.82
CA ASN A 209 -4.72 15.35 -31.71
C ASN A 209 -5.16 16.62 -30.99
N VAL A 210 -5.42 16.51 -29.67
CA VAL A 210 -5.83 17.63 -28.83
C VAL A 210 -4.61 18.12 -28.08
N GLN A 211 -4.22 19.38 -28.32
CA GLN A 211 -3.07 19.99 -27.67
C GLN A 211 -3.50 21.23 -26.85
N THR A 212 -2.75 21.52 -25.79
CA THR A 212 -2.92 22.77 -25.04
C THR A 212 -2.70 23.95 -25.97
N CYS A 213 -3.59 24.92 -25.93
CA CYS A 213 -3.48 26.12 -26.77
C CYS A 213 -2.17 26.89 -26.42
N PRO A 214 -1.26 27.07 -27.36
CA PRO A 214 0.04 27.73 -27.09
C PRO A 214 -0.09 29.19 -26.74
N ASP A 215 -1.14 29.88 -27.20
CA ASP A 215 -1.31 31.33 -27.00
C ASP A 215 -1.81 31.65 -25.57
N CYS A 216 -2.69 30.82 -25.03
CA CYS A 216 -3.23 31.02 -23.69
C CYS A 216 -2.68 30.04 -22.64
N GLY A 217 -1.85 29.08 -23.02
CA GLY A 217 -1.28 28.09 -22.09
C GLY A 217 -2.34 27.22 -21.40
N GLY A 218 -3.50 27.01 -22.02
CA GLY A 218 -4.59 26.21 -21.46
C GLY A 218 -5.65 26.98 -20.69
N THR A 219 -5.45 28.27 -20.38
CA THR A 219 -6.39 29.09 -19.60
C THR A 219 -7.66 29.49 -20.37
N GLY A 220 -7.64 29.45 -21.70
CA GLY A 220 -8.73 29.95 -22.55
C GLY A 220 -8.85 31.47 -22.58
N LYS A 221 -8.05 32.21 -21.82
CA LYS A 221 -8.07 33.65 -21.69
C LYS A 221 -6.69 34.26 -21.97
N ILE A 222 -6.64 35.44 -22.50
CA ILE A 222 -5.41 36.20 -22.73
C ILE A 222 -5.46 37.50 -21.93
N VAL A 223 -4.40 37.77 -21.21
CA VAL A 223 -4.23 39.03 -20.46
C VAL A 223 -3.31 39.95 -21.25
N LYS A 224 -3.84 41.03 -21.82
CA LYS A 224 -3.05 42.06 -22.55
C LYS A 224 -2.17 42.88 -21.61
N GLU A 225 -2.78 43.41 -20.54
CA GLU A 225 -2.07 44.18 -19.52
C GLU A 225 -1.94 43.31 -18.27
N LYS A 226 -0.72 42.89 -17.96
CA LYS A 226 -0.44 42.06 -16.80
C LYS A 226 -0.51 42.84 -15.50
N CYS A 227 -1.06 42.22 -14.47
CA CYS A 227 -1.04 42.75 -13.11
C CYS A 227 0.40 42.95 -12.63
N PRO A 228 0.76 44.17 -12.15
CA PRO A 228 2.13 44.45 -11.72
C PRO A 228 2.57 43.61 -10.50
N ASN A 229 1.65 43.22 -9.64
CA ASN A 229 1.93 42.47 -8.43
C ASN A 229 2.23 40.98 -8.69
N CYS A 230 1.39 40.32 -9.45
CA CYS A 230 1.55 38.88 -9.76
C CYS A 230 2.14 38.60 -11.15
N ARG A 231 2.43 39.64 -11.96
CA ARG A 231 3.02 39.54 -13.31
C ARG A 231 2.21 38.68 -14.30
N GLY A 232 0.91 38.61 -14.07
CA GLY A 232 -0.01 37.87 -14.92
C GLY A 232 -0.38 36.44 -14.42
N GLU A 233 0.23 35.95 -13.36
CA GLU A 233 -0.06 34.61 -12.82
C GLU A 233 -1.39 34.54 -12.07
N GLY A 234 -1.89 35.66 -11.55
CA GLY A 234 -3.11 35.69 -10.74
C GLY A 234 -2.88 35.34 -9.27
N TYR A 235 -1.72 34.81 -8.92
CA TYR A 235 -1.37 34.34 -7.57
C TYR A 235 -0.04 34.92 -7.11
N THR A 236 0.12 35.09 -5.81
CA THR A 236 1.38 35.51 -5.17
C THR A 236 1.81 34.45 -4.16
N SER A 237 3.10 34.12 -4.13
CA SER A 237 3.65 33.19 -3.16
C SER A 237 4.02 33.89 -1.87
N SER A 238 3.51 33.39 -0.74
CA SER A 238 3.81 33.90 0.58
C SER A 238 4.20 32.77 1.54
N ARG A 239 5.19 33.05 2.43
CA ARG A 239 5.56 32.13 3.48
C ARG A 239 4.54 32.22 4.61
N LYS A 240 3.89 31.08 4.92
CA LYS A 240 2.88 30.99 5.98
C LYS A 240 3.25 29.92 7.00
N LYS A 241 2.98 30.24 8.27
CA LYS A 241 3.06 29.28 9.37
C LYS A 241 1.71 28.62 9.55
N ILE A 242 1.69 27.30 9.44
CA ILE A 242 0.49 26.50 9.63
C ILE A 242 0.69 25.66 10.88
N ALA A 243 -0.20 25.80 11.86
CA ALA A 243 -0.25 24.93 13.01
C ALA A 243 -0.86 23.57 12.61
N VAL A 244 -0.14 22.50 12.90
CA VAL A 244 -0.54 21.12 12.64
C VAL A 244 -0.68 20.43 13.96
N THR A 245 -1.90 20.01 14.31
CA THR A 245 -2.18 19.22 15.49
C THR A 245 -1.97 17.74 15.16
N ILE A 246 -1.00 17.12 15.80
CA ILE A 246 -0.66 15.72 15.64
C ILE A 246 -1.34 14.93 16.74
N PRO A 247 -2.24 13.99 16.39
CA PRO A 247 -2.98 13.20 17.38
C PRO A 247 -2.07 12.22 18.12
N ALA A 248 -2.38 11.96 19.38
CA ALA A 248 -1.73 10.95 20.18
C ALA A 248 -1.87 9.56 19.55
N GLY A 249 -0.78 8.78 19.54
CA GLY A 249 -0.77 7.44 18.99
C GLY A 249 -0.49 7.34 17.51
N ILE A 250 -0.16 8.45 16.84
CA ILE A 250 0.21 8.44 15.42
C ILE A 250 1.40 7.51 15.16
N ASP A 251 1.40 6.84 14.01
CA ASP A 251 2.49 5.96 13.60
C ASP A 251 3.43 6.64 12.59
N ASP A 252 4.62 6.07 12.45
CA ASP A 252 5.60 6.54 11.47
C ASP A 252 5.05 6.39 10.04
N GLY A 253 5.31 7.39 9.18
CA GLY A 253 4.83 7.42 7.80
C GLY A 253 3.34 7.73 7.64
N GLN A 254 2.59 7.95 8.71
CA GLN A 254 1.17 8.34 8.59
C GLN A 254 1.01 9.79 8.14
N SER A 255 -0.02 10.04 7.32
CA SER A 255 -0.31 11.36 6.78
C SER A 255 -1.55 11.98 7.42
N ILE A 256 -1.42 13.24 7.83
CA ILE A 256 -2.51 14.08 8.34
C ILE A 256 -2.98 15.00 7.21
N ARG A 257 -4.28 15.01 6.94
CA ARG A 257 -4.88 15.89 5.94
C ARG A 257 -5.46 17.15 6.59
N ILE A 258 -4.93 18.29 6.18
CA ILE A 258 -5.45 19.59 6.56
C ILE A 258 -6.19 20.19 5.35
N ARG A 259 -7.50 20.36 5.49
CA ARG A 259 -8.37 20.82 4.41
C ARG A 259 -8.04 22.27 4.01
N GLU A 260 -8.17 22.57 2.72
CA GLU A 260 -8.07 23.93 2.15
C GLU A 260 -6.73 24.66 2.41
N LYS A 261 -5.67 23.89 2.71
CA LYS A 261 -4.30 24.42 2.88
C LYS A 261 -3.35 24.02 1.74
N GLY A 262 -3.91 23.52 0.62
CA GLY A 262 -3.17 23.21 -0.60
C GLY A 262 -3.06 24.40 -1.56
N GLU A 263 -2.75 24.11 -2.82
CA GLU A 263 -2.71 25.11 -3.91
C GLU A 263 -4.10 25.72 -4.15
N PRO A 264 -4.18 26.97 -4.59
CA PRO A 264 -5.44 27.59 -4.97
C PRO A 264 -6.08 26.84 -6.14
N GLY A 265 -7.41 26.81 -6.17
CA GLY A 265 -8.15 26.25 -7.29
C GLY A 265 -8.06 27.11 -8.54
N VAL A 266 -8.36 26.53 -9.68
CA VAL A 266 -8.40 27.21 -10.97
C VAL A 266 -9.84 27.63 -11.27
N ASN A 267 -10.03 28.80 -11.91
CA ASN A 267 -11.33 29.35 -12.30
C ASN A 267 -12.33 29.47 -11.10
N GLY A 268 -11.87 29.89 -9.94
CA GLY A 268 -12.71 30.02 -8.74
C GLY A 268 -13.05 28.71 -8.04
N GLY A 269 -12.31 27.64 -8.32
CA GLY A 269 -12.45 26.36 -7.63
C GLY A 269 -11.90 26.42 -6.20
N PRO A 270 -12.27 25.45 -5.34
CA PRO A 270 -11.77 25.39 -3.97
C PRO A 270 -10.28 25.05 -3.94
N ARG A 271 -9.61 25.46 -2.86
CA ARG A 271 -8.21 25.09 -2.63
C ARG A 271 -8.05 23.57 -2.47
N GLY A 272 -6.87 23.08 -2.79
CA GLY A 272 -6.44 21.74 -2.47
C GLY A 272 -6.27 21.52 -0.96
N ASP A 273 -5.87 20.34 -0.57
CA ASP A 273 -5.58 19.98 0.81
C ASP A 273 -4.06 19.92 1.03
N LEU A 274 -3.63 20.13 2.28
CA LEU A 274 -2.25 19.88 2.69
C LEU A 274 -2.19 18.49 3.35
N LEU A 275 -1.33 17.63 2.82
CA LEU A 275 -1.01 16.31 3.37
C LEU A 275 0.32 16.42 4.10
N VAL A 276 0.30 16.24 5.42
CA VAL A 276 1.49 16.30 6.27
C VAL A 276 1.86 14.87 6.65
N GLU A 277 2.97 14.39 6.13
CA GLU A 277 3.55 13.10 6.47
C GLU A 277 4.35 13.23 7.77
N VAL A 278 4.07 12.37 8.73
CA VAL A 278 4.70 12.39 10.05
C VAL A 278 5.80 11.35 10.11
N ASN A 279 7.03 11.80 10.34
CA ASN A 279 8.20 10.95 10.53
C ASN A 279 8.55 10.90 12.01
N VAL A 280 8.51 9.72 12.62
CA VAL A 280 8.82 9.53 14.03
C VAL A 280 10.29 9.19 14.20
N GLN A 281 11.01 9.96 15.01
CA GLN A 281 12.41 9.68 15.33
C GLN A 281 12.54 8.39 16.14
N ARG A 282 13.56 7.60 15.81
CA ARG A 282 13.90 6.40 16.58
C ARG A 282 14.33 6.78 18.00
N HIS A 283 13.72 6.11 18.99
CA HIS A 283 14.10 6.30 20.39
C HIS A 283 15.20 5.30 20.79
N PRO A 284 16.20 5.70 21.58
CA PRO A 284 17.31 4.81 21.95
C PRO A 284 16.89 3.63 22.82
N ILE A 285 15.82 3.76 23.60
CA ILE A 285 15.36 2.73 24.56
C ILE A 285 14.08 2.04 24.09
N PHE A 286 13.15 2.79 23.51
CA PHE A 286 11.82 2.29 23.18
C PHE A 286 11.71 1.91 21.71
N GLN A 287 11.13 0.74 21.47
CA GLN A 287 10.74 0.27 20.14
C GLN A 287 9.23 0.08 20.12
N ARG A 288 8.58 0.55 19.07
CA ARG A 288 7.14 0.43 18.90
C ARG A 288 6.80 -0.70 17.92
N GLN A 289 5.78 -1.47 18.26
CA GLN A 289 5.08 -2.37 17.34
C GLN A 289 3.58 -2.19 17.57
N ASP A 290 2.91 -1.60 16.62
CA ASP A 290 1.49 -1.21 16.70
C ASP A 290 1.21 -0.30 17.91
N MET A 291 0.42 -0.77 18.88
CA MET A 291 0.14 -0.07 20.12
C MET A 291 1.07 -0.47 21.27
N ASN A 292 1.94 -1.47 21.09
CA ASN A 292 2.82 -1.95 22.13
C ASN A 292 4.20 -1.31 22.05
N ILE A 293 4.81 -1.15 23.21
CA ILE A 293 6.17 -0.65 23.36
C ILE A 293 7.04 -1.78 23.86
N PHE A 294 8.25 -1.88 23.34
CA PHE A 294 9.26 -2.85 23.76
C PHE A 294 10.49 -2.09 24.22
N SER A 295 11.06 -2.54 25.36
CA SER A 295 12.32 -2.02 25.87
C SER A 295 13.10 -3.10 26.59
N THR A 296 14.37 -2.81 26.89
CA THR A 296 15.23 -3.67 27.69
C THR A 296 15.60 -2.95 28.97
N ALA A 297 15.45 -3.62 30.10
CA ALA A 297 15.86 -3.11 31.40
C ALA A 297 17.01 -3.97 31.96
N PRO A 298 18.19 -3.38 32.21
CA PRO A 298 19.28 -4.10 32.88
C PRO A 298 18.97 -4.30 34.36
N ILE A 299 19.21 -5.51 34.85
CA ILE A 299 19.13 -5.87 36.27
C ILE A 299 20.47 -6.45 36.71
N SER A 300 20.81 -6.29 38.00
CA SER A 300 22.00 -6.93 38.54
C SER A 300 21.78 -8.42 38.78
N PHE A 301 22.87 -9.18 38.85
CA PHE A 301 22.82 -10.60 39.21
C PHE A 301 22.16 -10.80 40.58
N ALA A 302 22.49 -9.94 41.55
CA ALA A 302 21.89 -10.00 42.91
C ALA A 302 20.36 -9.78 42.87
N GLN A 303 19.88 -8.81 42.07
CA GLN A 303 18.44 -8.58 41.87
C GLN A 303 17.76 -9.74 41.16
N ALA A 304 18.44 -10.38 40.20
CA ALA A 304 17.90 -11.56 39.54
C ALA A 304 17.80 -12.78 40.47
N ALA A 305 18.82 -13.00 41.30
CA ALA A 305 18.89 -14.15 42.20
C ALA A 305 18.01 -14.00 43.46
N LEU A 306 18.09 -12.86 44.13
CA LEU A 306 17.41 -12.61 45.40
C LEU A 306 16.04 -11.95 45.27
N GLY A 307 15.75 -11.41 44.07
CA GLY A 307 14.62 -10.53 43.84
C GLY A 307 14.91 -9.11 44.32
N GLY A 308 13.91 -8.25 44.21
CA GLY A 308 13.99 -6.85 44.62
C GLY A 308 13.34 -5.89 43.66
N ASP A 309 13.32 -4.64 44.05
CA ASP A 309 12.68 -3.60 43.23
C ASP A 309 13.63 -3.03 42.20
N VAL A 310 13.14 -2.95 40.99
CA VAL A 310 13.85 -2.36 39.84
C VAL A 310 13.03 -1.21 39.26
N ARG A 311 13.71 -0.10 39.02
CA ARG A 311 13.10 1.06 38.35
C ARG A 311 13.16 0.89 36.86
N ILE A 312 11.99 0.78 36.24
CA ILE A 312 11.83 0.61 34.77
C ILE A 312 11.37 1.93 34.19
N LYS A 313 12.09 2.42 33.19
CA LYS A 313 11.68 3.60 32.43
C LYS A 313 10.50 3.25 31.52
N THR A 314 9.45 4.05 31.58
CA THR A 314 8.31 3.98 30.67
C THR A 314 8.07 5.34 30.03
N VAL A 315 7.24 5.42 29.01
CA VAL A 315 6.87 6.69 28.36
C VAL A 315 6.12 7.64 29.30
N ASP A 316 5.45 7.11 30.32
CA ASP A 316 4.73 7.91 31.33
C ASP A 316 5.60 8.26 32.55
N GLY A 317 6.88 7.93 32.54
CA GLY A 317 7.80 8.06 33.66
C GLY A 317 8.27 6.72 34.22
N ASP A 318 8.99 6.75 35.31
CA ASP A 318 9.57 5.55 35.95
C ASP A 318 8.53 4.74 36.73
N VAL A 319 8.55 3.43 36.57
CA VAL A 319 7.70 2.48 37.30
C VAL A 319 8.57 1.55 38.12
N LEU A 320 8.23 1.39 39.39
CA LEU A 320 8.86 0.39 40.24
C LEU A 320 8.26 -0.99 39.96
N TYR A 321 9.12 -1.95 39.62
CA TYR A 321 8.72 -3.33 39.38
C TYR A 321 9.50 -4.27 40.32
N THR A 322 8.78 -5.11 41.04
CA THR A 322 9.38 -6.11 41.94
C THR A 322 9.74 -7.37 41.19
N VAL A 323 11.03 -7.61 41.01
CA VAL A 323 11.58 -8.79 40.34
C VAL A 323 11.48 -9.97 41.32
N LYS A 324 11.01 -11.11 40.84
CA LYS A 324 10.93 -12.33 41.67
C LYS A 324 12.31 -12.98 41.79
N PRO A 325 12.61 -13.63 42.94
CA PRO A 325 13.83 -14.42 43.10
C PRO A 325 13.96 -15.48 42.01
N GLY A 326 15.18 -15.68 41.50
CA GLY A 326 15.46 -16.66 40.45
C GLY A 326 15.03 -16.24 39.04
N THR A 327 14.78 -14.96 38.80
CA THR A 327 14.45 -14.43 37.47
C THR A 327 15.62 -14.61 36.53
N GLN A 328 15.37 -15.23 35.39
CA GLN A 328 16.38 -15.46 34.33
C GLN A 328 16.50 -14.27 33.39
N THR A 329 17.67 -14.18 32.73
CA THR A 329 17.86 -13.20 31.66
C THR A 329 16.83 -13.44 30.55
N ASP A 330 16.50 -12.39 29.79
CA ASP A 330 15.48 -12.38 28.73
C ASP A 330 14.04 -12.64 29.19
N THR A 331 13.81 -12.61 30.52
CA THR A 331 12.45 -12.66 31.08
C THR A 331 11.66 -11.43 30.63
N LYS A 332 10.50 -11.64 29.99
CA LYS A 332 9.62 -10.57 29.52
C LYS A 332 8.56 -10.22 30.55
N VAL A 333 8.52 -8.96 30.92
CA VAL A 333 7.55 -8.37 31.86
C VAL A 333 6.56 -7.52 31.09
N ARG A 334 5.28 -7.69 31.34
CA ARG A 334 4.21 -6.90 30.71
C ARG A 334 3.70 -5.84 31.69
N LEU A 335 3.89 -4.58 31.36
CA LEU A 335 3.32 -3.43 32.06
C LEU A 335 2.04 -3.01 31.32
N ARG A 336 0.89 -3.36 31.90
CA ARG A 336 -0.42 -3.14 31.27
C ARG A 336 -0.75 -1.66 31.13
N GLY A 337 -1.29 -1.26 29.97
CA GLY A 337 -1.72 0.11 29.71
C GLY A 337 -0.61 1.15 29.61
N LYS A 338 0.68 0.72 29.56
CA LYS A 338 1.85 1.60 29.43
C LYS A 338 2.39 1.68 28.01
N GLY A 339 1.59 1.23 27.03
CA GLY A 339 1.87 1.35 25.60
C GLY A 339 1.35 2.65 24.98
N VAL A 340 1.23 2.65 23.66
CA VAL A 340 0.76 3.76 22.84
C VAL A 340 -0.77 3.81 22.84
N PRO A 341 -1.41 4.98 22.94
CA PRO A 341 -2.85 5.10 22.83
C PRO A 341 -3.33 4.85 21.39
N SER A 342 -4.56 4.37 21.24
CA SER A 342 -5.18 4.20 19.93
C SER A 342 -5.60 5.55 19.36
N LEU A 343 -5.36 5.76 18.06
CA LEU A 343 -5.81 6.96 17.33
C LEU A 343 -7.33 7.14 17.36
N ARG A 344 -8.10 6.04 17.38
CA ARG A 344 -9.57 6.08 17.37
C ARG A 344 -10.15 6.31 18.75
N ASN A 345 -9.55 5.73 19.78
CA ASN A 345 -10.04 5.85 21.16
C ASN A 345 -8.84 5.99 22.09
N LYS A 346 -8.60 7.20 22.59
CA LYS A 346 -7.50 7.52 23.49
C LYS A 346 -7.53 6.77 24.83
N ALA A 347 -8.72 6.25 25.23
CA ALA A 347 -8.86 5.47 26.45
C ALA A 347 -8.25 4.06 26.32
N ILE A 348 -8.09 3.57 25.09
CA ILE A 348 -7.49 2.26 24.83
C ILE A 348 -6.01 2.47 24.58
N ARG A 349 -5.18 1.87 25.44
CA ARG A 349 -3.72 1.89 25.29
C ARG A 349 -3.20 0.46 25.17
N GLY A 350 -2.14 0.29 24.41
CA GLY A 350 -1.37 -0.94 24.38
C GLY A 350 -0.58 -1.17 25.66
N ASP A 351 0.29 -2.14 25.65
CA ASP A 351 1.11 -2.54 26.78
C ASP A 351 2.59 -2.25 26.50
N HIS A 352 3.37 -2.16 27.58
CA HIS A 352 4.81 -2.07 27.49
C HIS A 352 5.42 -3.41 27.90
N TYR A 353 6.14 -4.04 27.00
CA TYR A 353 6.87 -5.27 27.20
C TYR A 353 8.34 -4.94 27.47
N VAL A 354 8.79 -5.28 28.67
CA VAL A 354 10.15 -5.03 29.12
C VAL A 354 10.90 -6.35 29.22
N THR A 355 12.01 -6.46 28.52
CA THR A 355 12.90 -7.61 28.62
C THR A 355 13.94 -7.33 29.70
N LEU A 356 13.95 -8.14 30.74
CA LEU A 356 14.94 -8.05 31.83
C LEU A 356 16.21 -8.75 31.37
N VAL A 357 17.34 -8.02 31.40
CA VAL A 357 18.65 -8.58 31.00
C VAL A 357 19.58 -8.46 32.17
N VAL A 358 20.12 -9.62 32.63
CA VAL A 358 21.10 -9.65 33.69
C VAL A 358 22.42 -9.07 33.18
N GLN A 359 22.84 -7.97 33.79
CA GLN A 359 24.08 -7.30 33.46
C GLN A 359 25.21 -7.71 34.37
N VAL A 360 26.28 -8.25 33.81
CA VAL A 360 27.50 -8.57 34.55
C VAL A 360 28.38 -7.32 34.62
N PRO A 361 28.76 -6.87 35.83
CA PRO A 361 29.61 -5.71 35.97
C PRO A 361 31.04 -5.97 35.44
N ALA A 362 31.53 -5.06 34.61
CA ALA A 362 32.87 -5.17 33.99
C ALA A 362 34.00 -4.85 35.00
N LYS A 363 33.72 -4.06 36.04
CA LYS A 363 34.69 -3.63 37.03
C LYS A 363 34.18 -4.01 38.43
N LEU A 364 34.99 -4.75 39.17
CA LEU A 364 34.72 -5.18 40.52
C LEU A 364 35.89 -4.78 41.42
N ASN A 365 35.60 -4.31 42.64
CA ASN A 365 36.61 -4.14 43.70
C ASN A 365 36.98 -5.51 44.29
N GLU A 366 38.05 -5.59 45.09
CA GLU A 366 38.52 -6.87 45.60
C GLU A 366 37.50 -7.52 46.55
N GLU A 367 36.80 -6.74 47.37
CA GLU A 367 35.75 -7.24 48.28
C GLU A 367 34.60 -7.91 47.48
N ALA A 368 34.17 -7.32 46.36
CA ALA A 368 33.13 -7.91 45.51
C ALA A 368 33.60 -9.20 44.82
N LYS A 369 34.89 -9.26 44.45
CA LYS A 369 35.46 -10.48 43.87
C LYS A 369 35.51 -11.61 44.92
N GLU A 370 35.86 -11.32 46.17
CA GLU A 370 35.85 -12.29 47.26
C GLU A 370 34.44 -12.79 47.57
N ALA A 371 33.44 -11.88 47.61
CA ALA A 371 32.06 -12.24 47.82
C ALA A 371 31.55 -13.17 46.71
N LEU A 372 31.90 -12.89 45.43
CA LEU A 372 31.54 -13.75 44.30
C LEU A 372 32.24 -15.12 44.35
N ARG A 373 33.52 -15.18 44.73
CA ARG A 373 34.22 -16.46 44.94
C ARG A 373 33.57 -17.31 46.04
N ARG A 374 33.17 -16.68 47.15
CA ARG A 374 32.44 -17.34 48.21
C ARG A 374 31.08 -17.85 47.72
N PHE A 375 30.33 -17.04 46.99
CA PHE A 375 29.07 -17.44 46.40
C PHE A 375 29.24 -18.66 45.47
N ASP A 376 30.26 -18.66 44.62
CA ASP A 376 30.57 -19.77 43.71
C ASP A 376 30.88 -21.08 44.45
N LEU A 377 31.63 -20.99 45.53
CA LEU A 377 31.94 -22.14 46.41
C LEU A 377 30.67 -22.70 47.07
N GLU A 378 29.78 -21.85 47.62
CA GLU A 378 28.60 -22.28 48.35
C GLU A 378 27.50 -22.81 47.41
N THR A 379 27.42 -22.32 46.17
CA THR A 379 26.45 -22.81 45.17
C THR A 379 26.88 -24.09 44.49
N GLY A 380 28.13 -24.55 44.71
CA GLY A 380 28.66 -25.78 44.10
C GLY A 380 28.91 -25.70 42.59
N ASN A 381 28.84 -24.51 42.02
CA ASN A 381 29.07 -24.26 40.60
C ASN A 381 30.54 -23.93 40.30
N SER A 382 31.44 -24.19 41.24
CA SER A 382 32.85 -23.91 41.07
C SER A 382 33.45 -24.63 39.87
N LEU A 383 33.79 -23.85 38.86
CA LEU A 383 34.44 -24.33 37.62
C LEU A 383 35.85 -24.90 37.85
N ASN A 384 36.37 -24.80 39.08
CA ASN A 384 37.69 -25.25 39.49
C ASN A 384 37.72 -26.63 40.22
N GLN A 385 36.62 -27.39 40.24
CA GLN A 385 36.64 -28.75 40.80
C GLN A 385 37.05 -29.86 39.81
N SER A 386 37.57 -29.50 38.67
CA SER A 386 38.24 -30.48 37.82
C SER A 386 39.72 -30.28 37.88
N THR A 387 40.39 -30.92 38.81
CA THR A 387 41.76 -31.45 38.80
C THR A 387 42.41 -31.42 40.14
N GLU A 388 41.92 -32.14 41.14
CA GLU A 388 42.77 -32.72 42.20
C GLU A 388 42.00 -33.76 42.97
N SER A 389 41.86 -34.98 42.43
CA SER A 389 41.86 -36.22 43.20
C SER A 389 41.89 -37.44 42.30
N SER A 390 42.96 -38.19 42.50
CA SER A 390 43.16 -39.60 42.15
C SER A 390 43.93 -39.88 40.85
N ALA A 391 45.23 -39.91 40.98
CA ALA A 391 46.00 -40.98 40.38
C ALA A 391 45.86 -42.23 41.28
N PRO A 392 45.93 -43.51 40.78
CA PRO A 392 47.05 -43.96 40.00
C PRO A 392 46.71 -44.91 38.81
N ALA A 393 47.60 -44.84 37.85
CA ALA A 393 48.11 -45.86 36.97
C ALA A 393 47.22 -47.03 36.49
N LYS A 394 47.00 -47.13 35.18
CA LYS A 394 47.48 -48.26 34.35
C LYS A 394 47.51 -47.88 32.88
N GLU A 395 48.64 -48.20 32.33
CA GLU A 395 49.08 -48.15 30.92
C GLU A 395 48.19 -48.89 29.92
N LYS A 396 48.40 -48.45 28.64
CA LYS A 396 48.08 -49.08 27.35
C LYS A 396 46.71 -48.80 26.83
N GLU A 397 46.49 -48.18 25.69
CA GLU A 397 46.99 -48.58 24.35
C GLU A 397 46.73 -47.44 23.32
N LYS A 398 47.69 -47.19 22.48
CA LYS A 398 47.62 -46.28 21.33
C LYS A 398 46.63 -46.83 20.29
N THR A 399 45.67 -46.03 19.86
CA THR A 399 45.24 -46.11 18.48
C THR A 399 44.85 -44.73 17.99
N LYS A 400 45.46 -44.39 16.89
CA LYS A 400 45.34 -43.19 16.08
C LYS A 400 43.86 -43.03 15.61
N LYS A 401 43.24 -41.88 15.80
CA LYS A 401 42.32 -41.33 14.82
C LYS A 401 42.53 -39.82 14.74
N LYS A 402 43.41 -39.44 13.82
CA LYS A 402 43.49 -38.10 13.22
C LYS A 402 42.38 -37.99 12.17
N GLY A 403 41.68 -36.87 12.16
CA GLY A 403 41.17 -36.29 10.92
C GLY A 403 39.68 -36.55 10.65
N ILE A 404 38.78 -35.76 11.21
CA ILE A 404 37.42 -35.52 10.64
C ILE A 404 36.96 -34.07 10.85
N PHE A 405 37.77 -33.22 11.49
CA PHE A 405 37.31 -31.83 11.79
C PHE A 405 37.89 -30.74 10.88
N LYS A 406 38.69 -31.09 9.85
CA LYS A 406 39.26 -30.10 8.90
C LYS A 406 38.52 -30.01 7.56
N GLU A 407 37.77 -31.01 7.17
CA GLU A 407 37.04 -30.99 5.88
C GLU A 407 35.67 -30.31 5.88
N GLY A 408 35.13 -30.03 7.07
CA GLY A 408 33.81 -29.36 7.20
C GLY A 408 33.89 -27.83 7.11
N PHE A 409 35.06 -27.24 7.32
CA PHE A 409 35.20 -25.76 7.35
C PHE A 409 35.64 -25.18 6.00
N GLU A 410 36.27 -25.98 5.13
CA GLU A 410 36.63 -25.51 3.77
C GLU A 410 35.42 -25.58 2.80
N LYS A 411 34.52 -26.52 2.97
CA LYS A 411 33.31 -26.59 2.14
C LYS A 411 32.26 -25.50 2.43
N LEU A 412 32.36 -24.79 3.55
CA LEU A 412 31.47 -23.67 3.89
C LEU A 412 32.01 -22.33 3.36
N LYS A 413 33.27 -22.28 2.98
CA LYS A 413 33.88 -21.07 2.39
C LYS A 413 33.63 -20.96 0.89
N GLU A 414 33.59 -22.07 0.18
CA GLU A 414 33.34 -22.09 -1.28
C GLU A 414 31.88 -21.81 -1.67
N THR A 415 30.93 -21.90 -0.73
CA THR A 415 29.49 -21.61 -1.02
C THR A 415 29.09 -20.16 -0.78
N PHE A 416 30.00 -19.29 -0.31
CA PHE A 416 29.69 -17.86 -0.07
C PHE A 416 30.37 -16.91 -1.06
N GLU A 417 31.28 -17.38 -1.92
CA GLU A 417 31.98 -16.54 -2.92
C GLU A 417 31.30 -16.50 -4.30
N ASP A 418 30.28 -17.31 -4.56
CA ASP A 418 29.57 -17.36 -5.87
C ASP A 418 28.24 -16.56 -5.91
N ARG A 419 28.08 -15.51 -5.12
CA ARG A 419 26.86 -14.68 -5.14
C ARG A 419 27.06 -13.18 -5.32
N ASP A 420 28.22 -12.76 -5.78
CA ASP A 420 28.45 -11.37 -6.20
C ASP A 420 29.20 -11.35 -7.55
N GLU A 421 28.49 -11.74 -8.61
CA GLU A 421 28.73 -11.28 -10.00
C GLU A 421 27.36 -11.12 -10.70
#